data_2a4d35dd3ad1f81d2e07d7154d10c142
#
_entry.id   2a4d35dd3ad1f81d2e07d7154d10c142
#
_cell.length_a   1.000
_cell.length_b   1.000
_cell.length_c   1.000
_cell.angle_alpha   90.00
_cell.angle_beta   90.00
_cell.angle_gamma   90.00
#
_symmetry.space_group_name_H-M   'P 1'
#
loop_
_entity.id
_entity.type
_entity.pdbx_description
1 polymer ?
#
loop_
_entity_poly.entity_id
_entity_poly.type
_entity_poly.pdbx_seq_one_letter_code
_entity_poly.pdbx_strand_id
1 'polypeptide(L)'
;KIYTSISTPFMVKKQDGVASLEQLKEVLKGTSWKVNVYGDRVFVMQNLDLVTSLPNAWKGEASEEQQGVKVTEVLTSENKIYDIGDKFRPSQSSKIKLTGRVIDFKTNTPVAGIHIIRRDPWIAATTDVDGYFEIELESGYQVLDLQGVNVKNARRQLMLYADADVRIELEEQNLM
;
A
#
# COMPACT_ATOMS: atom_id res chain seq x y z
N LYS A 1 2.28 -6.14 22.38
CA LYS A 1 0.85 -6.04 21.95
C LYS A 1 0.38 -7.42 21.50
N ILE A 2 -0.81 -7.85 21.93
CA ILE A 2 -1.42 -9.13 21.53
C ILE A 2 -2.46 -8.84 20.46
N TYR A 3 -2.35 -9.51 19.32
CA TYR A 3 -3.29 -9.41 18.21
C TYR A 3 -4.08 -10.72 18.10
N THR A 4 -5.39 -10.62 17.96
CA THR A 4 -6.27 -11.78 17.81
C THR A 4 -7.27 -11.53 16.70
N SER A 5 -7.57 -12.58 15.93
CA SER A 5 -8.59 -12.57 14.89
C SER A 5 -9.94 -13.12 15.37
N ILE A 6 -10.21 -13.07 16.67
CA ILE A 6 -11.38 -13.69 17.28
C ILE A 6 -12.60 -12.82 17.11
N SER A 7 -13.65 -13.38 16.53
CA SER A 7 -15.01 -12.81 16.53
C SER A 7 -15.83 -13.23 17.76
N THR A 8 -15.40 -14.22 18.52
CA THR A 8 -16.03 -14.69 19.76
C THR A 8 -15.09 -14.47 20.94
N PRO A 9 -15.52 -13.73 21.98
CA PRO A 9 -14.69 -13.55 23.17
C PRO A 9 -14.59 -14.87 23.95
N PHE A 10 -13.37 -15.29 24.26
CA PHE A 10 -13.15 -16.30 25.30
C PHE A 10 -12.52 -15.64 26.52
N MET A 11 -12.98 -16.03 27.69
CA MET A 11 -12.46 -15.47 28.93
C MET A 11 -11.31 -16.31 29.44
N VAL A 12 -10.13 -15.71 29.57
CA VAL A 12 -9.01 -16.28 30.32
C VAL A 12 -9.09 -15.72 31.73
N LYS A 13 -9.17 -16.61 32.74
CA LYS A 13 -9.05 -16.17 34.15
C LYS A 13 -7.68 -15.50 34.34
N LYS A 14 -7.69 -14.24 34.72
CA LYS A 14 -6.49 -13.54 35.12
C LYS A 14 -5.94 -14.17 36.37
N GLN A 15 -4.78 -14.82 36.29
CA GLN A 15 -3.98 -15.13 37.47
C GLN A 15 -3.12 -13.89 37.77
N ASP A 16 -3.08 -13.50 39.04
CA ASP A 16 -2.25 -12.38 39.48
C ASP A 16 -0.77 -12.74 39.25
N GLY A 17 -0.15 -12.04 38.34
CA GLY A 17 1.23 -12.20 37.91
C GLY A 17 1.43 -11.75 36.47
N VAL A 18 2.65 -11.41 36.10
CA VAL A 18 3.03 -11.12 34.71
C VAL A 18 2.82 -12.40 33.90
N ALA A 19 1.77 -12.45 33.08
CA ALA A 19 1.50 -13.58 32.21
C ALA A 19 2.69 -13.76 31.25
N SER A 20 3.50 -14.79 31.50
CA SER A 20 4.60 -15.15 30.61
C SER A 20 4.04 -15.76 29.32
N LEU A 21 4.78 -15.65 28.23
CA LEU A 21 4.44 -16.31 26.96
C LEU A 21 4.22 -17.83 27.14
N GLU A 22 4.95 -18.44 28.07
CA GLU A 22 4.85 -19.86 28.39
C GLU A 22 3.50 -20.20 29.01
N GLN A 23 3.00 -19.38 29.93
CA GLN A 23 1.67 -19.56 30.53
C GLN A 23 0.57 -19.45 29.45
N LEU A 24 0.70 -18.52 28.52
CA LEU A 24 -0.25 -18.40 27.41
C LEU A 24 -0.24 -19.64 26.50
N LYS A 25 0.93 -20.18 26.20
CA LYS A 25 1.07 -21.43 25.44
C LYS A 25 0.48 -22.61 26.16
N GLU A 26 0.67 -22.73 27.50
CA GLU A 26 0.15 -23.83 28.30
C GLU A 26 -1.38 -23.80 28.40
N VAL A 27 -1.97 -22.59 28.57
CA VAL A 27 -3.44 -22.40 28.58
C VAL A 27 -4.09 -22.79 27.26
N LEU A 28 -3.40 -22.57 26.14
CA LEU A 28 -3.92 -22.85 24.80
C LEU A 28 -3.55 -24.25 24.30
N LYS A 29 -2.77 -25.00 25.07
CA LYS A 29 -2.39 -26.39 24.74
C LYS A 29 -3.61 -27.31 24.69
N GLY A 30 -3.75 -28.05 23.62
CA GLY A 30 -4.91 -28.93 23.38
C GLY A 30 -6.13 -28.21 22.80
N THR A 31 -6.04 -26.90 22.54
CA THR A 31 -7.06 -26.15 21.80
C THR A 31 -6.66 -26.01 20.34
N SER A 32 -7.58 -25.52 19.49
CA SER A 32 -7.29 -25.17 18.10
C SER A 32 -6.50 -23.87 17.92
N TRP A 33 -6.11 -23.25 19.04
CA TRP A 33 -5.42 -21.95 19.03
C TRP A 33 -3.90 -22.14 19.12
N LYS A 34 -3.19 -21.42 18.25
CA LYS A 34 -1.72 -21.41 18.22
C LYS A 34 -1.19 -20.03 18.57
N VAL A 35 -0.11 -20.02 19.35
CA VAL A 35 0.62 -18.79 19.73
C VAL A 35 1.87 -18.70 18.89
N ASN A 36 1.96 -17.67 18.10
CA ASN A 36 3.13 -17.36 17.28
C ASN A 36 3.77 -16.05 17.78
N VAL A 37 5.11 -15.98 17.73
CA VAL A 37 5.87 -14.81 18.14
C VAL A 37 6.68 -14.31 16.96
N TYR A 38 6.59 -13.02 16.68
CA TYR A 38 7.40 -12.37 15.67
C TYR A 38 7.87 -11.00 16.19
N GLY A 39 9.18 -10.88 16.41
CA GLY A 39 9.76 -9.70 17.05
C GLY A 39 9.22 -9.52 18.49
N ASP A 40 8.68 -8.33 18.75
CA ASP A 40 8.05 -7.93 20.03
C ASP A 40 6.54 -8.21 20.10
N ARG A 41 6.00 -8.92 19.11
CA ARG A 41 4.56 -9.14 18.94
C ARG A 41 4.19 -10.60 19.12
N VAL A 42 3.05 -10.82 19.77
CA VAL A 42 2.46 -12.15 19.96
C VAL A 42 1.15 -12.21 19.16
N PHE A 43 1.04 -13.22 18.31
CA PHE A 43 -0.14 -13.52 17.50
C PHE A 43 -0.80 -14.79 17.99
N VAL A 44 -2.09 -14.72 18.28
CA VAL A 44 -2.91 -15.89 18.64
C VAL A 44 -3.89 -16.15 17.51
N MET A 45 -3.75 -17.29 16.83
CA MET A 45 -4.50 -17.62 15.63
C MET A 45 -5.11 -19.01 15.74
N GLN A 46 -6.28 -19.20 15.15
CA GLN A 46 -6.96 -20.49 15.16
C GLN A 46 -6.53 -21.30 13.93
N ASN A 47 -5.95 -22.50 14.18
CA ASN A 47 -5.52 -23.45 13.14
C ASN A 47 -4.56 -22.89 12.08
N LEU A 48 -3.93 -21.73 12.34
CA LEU A 48 -3.00 -21.08 11.43
C LEU A 48 -1.64 -20.92 12.08
N ASP A 49 -0.58 -21.16 11.32
CA ASP A 49 0.79 -20.82 11.69
C ASP A 49 1.17 -19.50 11.03
N LEU A 50 1.88 -18.65 11.77
CA LEU A 50 2.41 -17.41 11.20
C LEU A 50 3.53 -17.75 10.20
N VAL A 51 3.31 -17.47 8.94
CA VAL A 51 4.34 -17.62 7.93
C VAL A 51 5.27 -16.41 8.05
N THR A 52 6.44 -16.62 8.60
CA THR A 52 7.47 -15.58 8.79
C THR A 52 8.52 -15.54 7.69
N SER A 53 8.49 -16.52 6.78
CA SER A 53 9.36 -16.59 5.61
C SER A 53 8.56 -16.95 4.38
N LEU A 54 8.78 -16.22 3.30
CA LEU A 54 8.23 -16.57 2.00
C LEU A 54 8.88 -17.85 1.49
N PRO A 55 8.13 -18.78 0.83
CA PRO A 55 8.72 -19.91 0.11
C PRO A 55 9.78 -19.42 -0.87
N ASN A 56 10.87 -20.21 -1.07
CA ASN A 56 11.96 -19.82 -1.95
C ASN A 56 11.53 -19.51 -3.39
N ALA A 57 10.43 -20.11 -3.86
CA ALA A 57 9.84 -19.80 -5.15
C ALA A 57 9.24 -18.37 -5.23
N TRP A 58 9.04 -17.70 -4.08
CA TRP A 58 8.53 -16.32 -3.98
C TRP A 58 9.63 -15.33 -3.59
N LYS A 59 10.79 -15.84 -3.22
CA LYS A 59 12.02 -15.05 -3.20
C LYS A 59 12.48 -14.99 -4.65
N GLY A 60 11.92 -14.06 -5.42
CA GLY A 60 12.59 -13.63 -6.65
C GLY A 60 14.03 -13.36 -6.26
N GLU A 61 14.97 -13.84 -7.04
CA GLU A 61 16.41 -13.62 -6.80
C GLU A 61 16.56 -12.14 -6.48
N ALA A 62 16.87 -11.86 -5.21
CA ALA A 62 17.28 -10.53 -4.81
C ALA A 62 18.60 -10.32 -5.52
N SER A 63 18.53 -9.73 -6.70
CA SER A 63 19.70 -9.15 -7.33
C SER A 63 20.18 -8.06 -6.38
N GLU A 64 21.29 -8.40 -5.73
CA GLU A 64 22.06 -7.47 -4.93
C GLU A 64 22.37 -6.23 -5.78
N GLU A 65 22.20 -5.08 -5.14
CA GLU A 65 22.77 -3.79 -5.54
C GLU A 65 22.33 -3.23 -6.90
N GLN A 66 21.15 -2.60 -6.89
CA GLN A 66 20.99 -1.41 -7.73
C GLN A 66 20.71 -0.19 -6.86
N GLN A 67 21.80 0.49 -6.50
CA GLN A 67 21.79 1.87 -6.05
C GLN A 67 21.02 2.70 -7.07
N GLY A 68 19.92 3.32 -6.64
CA GLY A 68 19.42 4.53 -7.27
C GLY A 68 18.51 4.39 -8.48
N VAL A 69 17.96 3.23 -8.81
CA VAL A 69 16.86 3.17 -9.77
C VAL A 69 15.56 3.47 -9.03
N LYS A 70 15.05 4.68 -9.22
CA LYS A 70 13.74 5.09 -8.79
C LYS A 70 12.73 4.19 -9.52
N VAL A 71 12.22 3.16 -8.85
CA VAL A 71 11.22 2.26 -9.44
C VAL A 71 9.95 3.07 -9.64
N THR A 72 9.59 3.33 -10.87
CA THR A 72 8.37 4.02 -11.22
C THR A 72 7.23 3.02 -11.23
N GLU A 73 6.32 3.12 -10.26
CA GLU A 73 5.10 2.31 -10.22
C GLU A 73 4.15 2.70 -11.35
N VAL A 74 3.61 1.68 -12.05
CA VAL A 74 2.65 1.87 -13.14
C VAL A 74 1.23 1.66 -12.65
N LEU A 75 0.42 2.72 -12.68
CA LEU A 75 -0.93 2.76 -12.15
C LEU A 75 -1.96 2.58 -13.29
N THR A 76 -2.46 1.38 -13.45
CA THR A 76 -3.36 1.01 -14.57
C THR A 76 -4.80 0.73 -14.16
N SER A 77 -5.07 0.35 -12.92
CA SER A 77 -6.38 -0.15 -12.46
C SER A 77 -7.03 0.75 -11.42
N GLU A 78 -8.35 0.87 -11.47
CA GLU A 78 -9.17 1.58 -10.48
C GLU A 78 -9.43 0.76 -9.21
N ASN A 79 -9.41 -0.57 -9.34
CA ASN A 79 -9.79 -1.49 -8.27
C ASN A 79 -8.60 -2.02 -7.46
N LYS A 80 -7.40 -1.54 -7.76
CA LYS A 80 -6.17 -1.93 -7.06
C LYS A 80 -5.69 -0.79 -6.17
N ILE A 81 -5.27 -1.11 -4.95
CA ILE A 81 -4.52 -0.20 -4.09
C ILE A 81 -3.04 -0.41 -4.41
N TYR A 82 -2.36 0.66 -4.78
CA TYR A 82 -0.93 0.66 -5.09
C TYR A 82 -0.14 1.11 -3.87
N ASP A 83 0.81 0.30 -3.43
CA ASP A 83 1.77 0.67 -2.39
C ASP A 83 2.87 1.55 -3.02
N ILE A 84 2.94 2.82 -2.64
CA ILE A 84 3.84 3.82 -3.21
C ILE A 84 4.91 4.22 -2.19
N GLY A 85 6.16 4.04 -2.57
CA GLY A 85 7.31 4.24 -1.68
C GLY A 85 7.65 2.99 -0.86
N ASP A 86 8.67 3.10 -0.02
CA ASP A 86 9.14 1.98 0.80
C ASP A 86 8.29 1.84 2.07
N LYS A 87 7.44 0.85 2.10
CA LYS A 87 6.56 0.51 3.24
C LYS A 87 7.34 0.14 4.52
N PHE A 88 8.59 -0.34 4.38
CA PHE A 88 9.45 -0.68 5.51
C PHE A 88 10.25 0.52 6.03
N ARG A 89 10.34 1.58 5.23
CA ARG A 89 10.99 2.85 5.55
C ARG A 89 10.09 4.03 5.20
N PRO A 90 8.93 4.15 5.89
CA PRO A 90 8.02 5.24 5.59
C PRO A 90 8.68 6.58 5.91
N SER A 91 8.32 7.59 5.15
CA SER A 91 8.73 8.96 5.44
C SER A 91 8.25 9.38 6.82
N GLN A 92 9.08 10.10 7.55
CA GLN A 92 8.68 10.73 8.82
C GLN A 92 7.86 12.02 8.58
N SER A 93 7.81 12.51 7.34
CA SER A 93 7.00 13.64 6.96
C SER A 93 5.53 13.23 6.85
N SER A 94 4.64 14.07 7.37
CA SER A 94 3.19 13.91 7.17
C SER A 94 2.76 14.21 5.73
N LYS A 95 3.61 14.93 4.97
CA LYS A 95 3.40 15.26 3.56
C LYS A 95 4.36 14.49 2.69
N ILE A 96 3.83 13.92 1.62
CA ILE A 96 4.53 13.14 0.62
C ILE A 96 4.39 13.84 -0.71
N LYS A 97 5.52 14.01 -1.39
CA LYS A 97 5.58 14.54 -2.73
C LYS A 97 5.44 13.40 -3.74
N LEU A 98 4.32 13.39 -4.45
CA LEU A 98 4.07 12.46 -5.53
C LEU A 98 4.31 13.17 -6.85
N THR A 99 5.28 12.68 -7.60
CA THR A 99 5.56 13.11 -8.98
C THR A 99 5.19 12.01 -9.95
N GLY A 100 4.98 12.34 -11.20
CA GLY A 100 4.75 11.30 -12.18
C GLY A 100 4.39 11.82 -13.55
N ARG A 101 4.09 10.87 -14.43
CA ARG A 101 3.68 11.15 -15.79
C ARG A 101 2.41 10.40 -16.14
N VAL A 102 1.47 11.09 -16.78
CA VAL A 102 0.26 10.50 -17.36
C VAL A 102 0.51 10.23 -18.85
N ILE A 103 0.19 9.00 -19.26
CA ILE A 103 0.33 8.55 -20.64
C ILE A 103 -0.94 7.88 -21.14
N ASP A 104 -1.17 7.90 -22.44
CA ASP A 104 -2.18 7.05 -23.06
C ASP A 104 -1.70 5.59 -23.15
N PHE A 105 -2.52 4.68 -22.67
CA PHE A 105 -2.24 3.24 -22.62
C PHE A 105 -1.98 2.62 -24.01
N LYS A 106 -2.67 3.12 -25.06
CA LYS A 106 -2.59 2.53 -26.40
C LYS A 106 -1.40 3.04 -27.19
N THR A 107 -1.18 4.35 -27.14
CA THR A 107 -0.16 5.02 -27.96
C THR A 107 1.15 5.24 -27.22
N ASN A 108 1.13 5.09 -25.88
CA ASN A 108 2.28 5.38 -25.00
C ASN A 108 2.75 6.84 -25.08
N THR A 109 1.87 7.73 -25.53
CA THR A 109 2.14 9.17 -25.63
C THR A 109 1.75 9.90 -24.35
N PRO A 110 2.44 10.99 -23.98
CA PRO A 110 2.05 11.80 -22.81
C PRO A 110 0.70 12.49 -23.03
N VAL A 111 -0.08 12.56 -21.95
CA VAL A 111 -1.40 13.20 -21.97
C VAL A 111 -1.37 14.47 -21.13
N ALA A 112 -1.48 15.61 -21.80
CA ALA A 112 -1.52 16.92 -21.17
C ALA A 112 -2.92 17.29 -20.68
N GLY A 113 -3.01 18.21 -19.71
CA GLY A 113 -4.27 18.77 -19.22
C GLY A 113 -5.13 17.83 -18.39
N ILE A 114 -4.55 16.77 -17.85
CA ILE A 114 -5.24 15.88 -16.92
C ILE A 114 -5.22 16.50 -15.52
N HIS A 115 -6.40 16.73 -14.97
CA HIS A 115 -6.58 17.14 -13.60
C HIS A 115 -6.53 15.91 -12.68
N ILE A 116 -5.59 15.92 -11.74
CA ILE A 116 -5.40 14.91 -10.71
C ILE A 116 -5.92 15.51 -9.42
N ILE A 117 -7.03 14.97 -8.90
CA ILE A 117 -7.81 15.60 -7.85
C ILE A 117 -7.94 14.65 -6.65
N ARG A 118 -7.56 15.13 -5.47
CA ARG A 118 -7.97 14.58 -4.17
C ARG A 118 -9.10 15.44 -3.62
N ARG A 119 -10.21 14.84 -3.22
CA ARG A 119 -11.43 15.60 -2.87
C ARG A 119 -11.45 16.14 -1.45
N ASP A 120 -10.88 15.44 -0.49
CA ASP A 120 -10.97 15.82 0.94
C ASP A 120 -9.62 15.63 1.67
N PRO A 121 -8.89 16.71 2.03
CA PRO A 121 -9.11 18.09 1.57
C PRO A 121 -8.91 18.23 0.05
N TRP A 122 -9.49 19.27 -0.54
CA TRP A 122 -9.36 19.51 -1.98
C TRP A 122 -7.92 19.91 -2.33
N ILE A 123 -7.24 19.05 -3.05
CA ILE A 123 -5.90 19.27 -3.62
C ILE A 123 -5.97 18.85 -5.07
N ALA A 124 -5.39 19.65 -5.96
CA ALA A 124 -5.38 19.34 -7.38
C ALA A 124 -4.05 19.70 -8.01
N ALA A 125 -3.63 18.91 -9.00
CA ALA A 125 -2.54 19.19 -9.92
C ALA A 125 -3.02 18.96 -11.34
N THR A 126 -2.32 19.53 -12.33
CA THR A 126 -2.65 19.36 -13.75
C THR A 126 -1.39 18.96 -14.50
N THR A 127 -1.50 18.00 -15.41
CA THR A 127 -0.36 17.58 -16.23
C THR A 127 0.03 18.64 -17.24
N ASP A 128 1.34 18.83 -17.42
CA ASP A 128 1.93 19.69 -18.43
C ASP A 128 1.92 19.04 -19.84
N VAL A 129 2.57 19.68 -20.81
CA VAL A 129 2.64 19.23 -22.21
C VAL A 129 3.35 17.89 -22.37
N ASP A 130 4.22 17.53 -21.45
CA ASP A 130 4.93 16.26 -21.39
C ASP A 130 4.20 15.21 -20.54
N GLY A 131 2.97 15.52 -20.10
CA GLY A 131 2.15 14.68 -19.24
C GLY A 131 2.65 14.61 -17.79
N TYR A 132 3.63 15.45 -17.40
CA TYR A 132 4.20 15.45 -16.06
C TYR A 132 3.30 16.19 -15.06
N PHE A 133 3.28 15.70 -13.83
CA PHE A 133 2.59 16.33 -12.70
C PHE A 133 3.39 16.20 -11.40
N GLU A 134 3.07 17.09 -10.47
CA GLU A 134 3.57 17.08 -9.11
C GLU A 134 2.43 17.46 -8.16
N ILE A 135 2.25 16.67 -7.09
CA ILE A 135 1.21 16.90 -6.08
C ILE A 135 1.74 16.54 -4.69
N GLU A 136 1.44 17.36 -3.69
CA GLU A 136 1.72 17.06 -2.29
C GLU A 136 0.47 16.48 -1.62
N LEU A 137 0.61 15.31 -1.00
CA LEU A 137 -0.45 14.57 -0.35
C LEU A 137 -0.03 14.18 1.07
N GLU A 138 -0.98 13.87 1.92
CA GLU A 138 -0.68 13.28 3.23
C GLU A 138 -0.24 11.82 3.06
N SER A 139 0.60 11.34 3.98
CA SER A 139 0.95 9.92 4.04
C SER A 139 -0.27 9.05 4.35
N GLY A 140 -0.28 7.81 3.87
CA GLY A 140 -1.36 6.86 4.06
C GLY A 140 -2.25 6.68 2.85
N TYR A 141 -3.50 6.27 3.07
CA TYR A 141 -4.43 5.96 2.00
C TYR A 141 -4.96 7.21 1.30
N GLN A 142 -4.82 7.25 -0.02
CA GLN A 142 -5.24 8.35 -0.88
C GLN A 142 -6.06 7.84 -2.06
N VAL A 143 -7.04 8.63 -2.45
CA VAL A 143 -7.84 8.39 -3.66
C VAL A 143 -7.68 9.60 -4.57
N LEU A 144 -7.20 9.35 -5.78
CA LEU A 144 -7.02 10.36 -6.82
C LEU A 144 -8.03 10.14 -7.93
N ASP A 145 -8.83 11.15 -8.20
CA ASP A 145 -9.70 11.21 -9.38
C ASP A 145 -8.92 11.90 -10.51
N LEU A 146 -8.91 11.27 -11.69
CA LEU A 146 -8.26 11.79 -12.89
C LEU A 146 -9.33 12.21 -13.90
N GLN A 147 -9.27 13.46 -14.33
CA GLN A 147 -10.26 14.05 -15.24
C GLN A 147 -9.55 14.87 -16.32
N GLY A 148 -10.03 14.80 -17.55
CA GLY A 148 -9.50 15.58 -18.66
C GLY A 148 -10.42 15.55 -19.85
N VAL A 149 -10.09 16.40 -20.85
CA VAL A 149 -10.80 16.40 -22.12
C VAL A 149 -10.36 15.17 -22.92
N ASN A 150 -11.29 14.48 -23.53
CA ASN A 150 -11.06 13.29 -24.37
C ASN A 150 -10.43 12.09 -23.62
N VAL A 151 -10.53 12.05 -22.30
CA VAL A 151 -10.17 10.85 -21.53
C VAL A 151 -11.36 10.38 -20.70
N LYS A 152 -11.44 9.09 -20.51
CA LYS A 152 -12.40 8.52 -19.56
C LYS A 152 -11.96 8.88 -18.14
N ASN A 153 -12.89 9.47 -17.37
CA ASN A 153 -12.63 9.71 -15.94
C ASN A 153 -12.17 8.42 -15.28
N ALA A 154 -11.08 8.50 -14.57
CA ALA A 154 -10.45 7.35 -13.94
C ALA A 154 -10.16 7.65 -12.48
N ARG A 155 -9.95 6.60 -11.70
CA ARG A 155 -9.60 6.69 -10.28
C ARG A 155 -8.39 5.83 -10.00
N ARG A 156 -7.52 6.30 -9.07
CA ARG A 156 -6.39 5.51 -8.56
C ARG A 156 -6.41 5.55 -7.05
N GLN A 157 -6.20 4.38 -6.45
CA GLN A 157 -6.15 4.21 -5.00
C GLN A 157 -4.71 3.91 -4.61
N LEU A 158 -4.16 4.71 -3.70
CA LEU A 158 -2.75 4.68 -3.33
C LEU A 158 -2.61 4.53 -1.82
N MET A 159 -1.60 3.78 -1.40
CA MET A 159 -1.09 3.80 -0.05
C MET A 159 0.30 4.43 -0.09
N LEU A 160 0.40 5.69 0.35
CA LEU A 160 1.62 6.49 0.25
C LEU A 160 2.48 6.32 1.50
N TYR A 161 3.71 5.84 1.33
CA TYR A 161 4.69 5.66 2.41
C TYR A 161 5.84 6.67 2.35
N ALA A 162 6.25 7.08 1.17
CA ALA A 162 7.35 8.02 0.94
C ALA A 162 7.20 8.72 -0.41
N ASP A 163 8.01 9.76 -0.63
CA ASP A 163 8.11 10.44 -1.91
C ASP A 163 8.41 9.45 -3.02
N ALA A 164 7.68 9.58 -4.13
CA ALA A 164 7.80 8.65 -5.24
C ALA A 164 7.48 9.30 -6.57
N ASP A 165 7.86 8.59 -7.62
CA ASP A 165 7.53 8.90 -9.00
C ASP A 165 6.68 7.77 -9.56
N VAL A 166 5.57 8.11 -10.19
CA VAL A 166 4.61 7.15 -10.71
C VAL A 166 4.30 7.41 -12.18
N ARG A 167 3.91 6.34 -12.87
CA ARG A 167 3.37 6.42 -14.22
C ARG A 167 1.90 6.05 -14.17
N ILE A 168 1.03 6.93 -14.63
CA ILE A 168 -0.41 6.69 -14.71
C ILE A 168 -0.79 6.44 -16.16
N GLU A 169 -1.43 5.30 -16.41
CA GLU A 169 -1.94 4.95 -17.72
C GLU A 169 -3.45 5.23 -17.78
N LEU A 170 -3.86 6.00 -18.78
CA LEU A 170 -5.25 6.32 -19.09
C LEU A 170 -5.60 5.88 -20.50
N GLU A 171 -6.87 5.74 -20.79
CA GLU A 171 -7.39 5.47 -22.13
C GLU A 171 -8.00 6.76 -22.68
N GLU A 172 -7.46 7.26 -23.79
CA GLU A 172 -8.09 8.35 -24.54
C GLU A 172 -9.37 7.88 -25.22
N GLN A 173 -10.44 8.65 -25.08
CA GLN A 173 -11.67 8.45 -25.83
C GLN A 173 -11.59 9.24 -27.11
N ASN A 174 -11.49 8.54 -28.24
CA ASN A 174 -11.72 9.19 -29.53
C ASN A 174 -13.21 9.52 -29.63
N LEU A 175 -13.55 10.77 -29.43
CA LEU A 175 -14.86 11.30 -29.83
C LEU A 175 -14.88 11.33 -31.36
N MET A 176 -15.39 10.25 -31.99
CA MET A 176 -15.77 10.29 -33.41
C MET A 176 -17.12 10.97 -33.56
#